data_ea76aa2047f66ab72ca710b4be7ac44f
#
_entry.id   ea76aa2047f66ab72ca710b4be7ac44f
#
_cell.length_a   1.000
_cell.length_b   1.000
_cell.length_c   1.000
_cell.angle_alpha   90.00
_cell.angle_beta   90.00
_cell.angle_gamma   90.00
#
_symmetry.space_group_name_H-M   'P 1'
#
loop_
_entity.id
_entity.type
_entity.pdbx_description
1 polymer ?
#
loop_
_entity_poly.entity_id
_entity_poly.type
_entity_poly.pdbx_seq_one_letter_code
_entity_poly.pdbx_strand_id
1 'polypeptide(L)'
;YIEGLLKVVHEDSSKIHTRFNQVLTQTGRLSSTDPNLQNIPIRLEEGRKIRQAFVPSEEGWIMYAADYSQIELRVLAHIANDKGLVEA
;
A
#
# COMPACT_ATOMS: atom_id res chain seq x y z
N TYR A 1 -13.60 -3.35 -8.82
CA TYR A 1 -13.07 -2.64 -7.63
C TYR A 1 -14.18 -1.99 -6.80
N ILE A 2 -15.06 -1.25 -7.44
CA ILE A 2 -16.10 -0.50 -6.70
C ILE A 2 -17.05 -1.44 -5.97
N GLU A 3 -17.66 -2.39 -6.68
CA GLU A 3 -18.61 -3.33 -6.08
C GLU A 3 -17.95 -4.25 -5.05
N GLY A 4 -16.73 -4.71 -5.35
CA GLY A 4 -16.00 -5.57 -4.44
C GLY A 4 -15.64 -4.88 -3.13
N LEU A 5 -15.28 -3.61 -3.18
CA LEU A 5 -14.97 -2.83 -1.97
C LEU A 5 -16.23 -2.53 -1.16
N LEU A 6 -17.34 -2.22 -1.82
CA LEU A 6 -18.59 -1.94 -1.12
C LEU A 6 -19.11 -3.15 -0.34
N LYS A 7 -18.85 -4.36 -0.84
CA LYS A 7 -19.28 -5.59 -0.16
C LYS A 7 -18.54 -5.88 1.15
N VAL A 8 -17.33 -5.32 1.31
CA VAL A 8 -16.48 -5.61 2.46
C VAL A 8 -16.40 -4.46 3.46
N VAL A 9 -17.17 -3.42 3.27
CA VAL A 9 -17.29 -2.34 4.25
C VAL A 9 -18.06 -2.85 5.47
N HIS A 10 -17.48 -2.67 6.65
CA HIS A 10 -18.15 -3.05 7.89
C HIS A 10 -19.26 -2.03 8.23
N GLU A 11 -20.46 -2.52 8.47
CA GLU A 11 -21.62 -1.65 8.72
C GLU A 11 -21.50 -0.84 10.01
N ASP A 12 -20.90 -1.43 11.03
CA ASP A 12 -20.78 -0.78 12.34
C ASP A 12 -19.75 0.36 12.34
N SER A 13 -18.67 0.24 11.57
CA SER A 13 -17.58 1.22 11.56
C SER A 13 -17.50 2.02 10.26
N SER A 14 -18.20 1.59 9.21
CA SER A 14 -18.09 2.13 7.85
C SER A 14 -16.65 2.08 7.30
N LYS A 15 -15.89 1.10 7.76
CA LYS A 15 -14.49 0.94 7.40
C LYS A 15 -14.24 -0.39 6.70
N ILE A 16 -13.17 -0.43 5.93
CA ILE A 16 -12.66 -1.65 5.32
C ILE A 16 -11.46 -2.12 6.14
N HIS A 17 -11.50 -3.38 6.57
CA HIS A 17 -10.44 -3.97 7.37
C HIS A 17 -9.80 -5.11 6.59
N THR A 18 -8.62 -4.84 6.04
CA THR A 18 -7.84 -5.86 5.34
C THR A 18 -7.12 -6.76 6.33
N ARG A 19 -6.66 -7.90 5.84
CA ARG A 19 -5.75 -8.78 6.59
C ARG A 19 -4.37 -8.69 5.97
N PHE A 20 -3.39 -8.39 6.80
CA PHE A 20 -1.99 -8.39 6.38
C PHE A 20 -1.33 -9.69 6.81
N ASN A 21 -0.74 -10.40 5.86
CA ASN A 21 0.00 -11.62 6.13
C ASN A 21 1.50 -11.33 6.01
N GLN A 22 2.23 -11.58 7.09
CA GLN A 22 3.66 -11.28 7.18
C GLN A 22 4.54 -12.45 6.74
N VAL A 23 3.96 -13.62 6.50
CA VAL A 23 4.73 -14.84 6.24
C VAL A 23 4.32 -15.56 4.95
N LEU A 24 3.56 -14.92 4.08
CA LEU A 24 3.07 -15.55 2.87
C LEU A 24 4.04 -15.43 1.69
N THR A 25 4.63 -14.25 1.49
CA THR A 25 5.50 -14.03 0.34
C THR A 25 6.88 -14.63 0.58
N GLN A 26 7.55 -15.07 -0.50
CA GLN A 26 8.90 -15.61 -0.42
C GLN A 26 9.96 -14.53 -0.18
N THR A 27 9.62 -13.28 -0.52
CA THR A 27 10.56 -12.16 -0.45
C THR A 27 10.57 -11.44 0.89
N GLY A 28 9.66 -11.80 1.80
CA GLY A 28 9.51 -11.11 3.08
C GLY A 28 8.57 -9.90 3.03
N ARG A 29 7.98 -9.63 1.86
CA ARG A 29 6.99 -8.55 1.74
C ARG A 29 5.68 -8.93 2.43
N LEU A 30 4.90 -7.92 2.81
CA LEU A 30 3.54 -8.13 3.29
C LEU A 30 2.62 -8.49 2.12
N SER A 31 1.59 -9.26 2.41
CA SER A 31 0.46 -9.43 1.50
C SER A 31 -0.80 -8.93 2.18
N SER A 32 -1.76 -8.49 1.38
CA SER A 32 -3.03 -7.95 1.84
C SER A 32 -4.18 -8.73 1.20
N THR A 33 -5.12 -9.21 2.04
CA THR A 33 -6.27 -9.99 1.56
C THR A 33 -7.53 -9.58 2.31
N ASP A 34 -8.68 -9.88 1.69
CA ASP A 34 -10.01 -9.73 2.26
C ASP A 34 -10.37 -8.30 2.72
N PRO A 35 -10.17 -7.28 1.88
CA PRO A 35 -9.74 -7.26 0.48
C PRO A 35 -8.25 -7.00 0.32
N ASN A 36 -7.73 -7.26 -0.89
CA ASN A 36 -6.37 -6.86 -1.24
C ASN A 36 -6.35 -5.37 -1.56
N LEU A 37 -5.77 -4.57 -0.68
CA LEU A 37 -5.66 -3.12 -0.84
C LEU A 37 -4.36 -2.68 -1.53
N GLN A 38 -3.44 -3.61 -1.77
CA GLN A 38 -2.16 -3.29 -2.41
C GLN A 38 -2.26 -3.19 -3.93
N ASN A 39 -3.35 -3.70 -4.52
CA ASN A 39 -3.52 -3.70 -5.97
C ASN A 39 -4.50 -2.64 -6.48
N ILE A 40 -4.79 -1.63 -5.71
CA ILE A 40 -5.64 -0.53 -6.16
C ILE A 40 -4.91 0.20 -7.28
N PRO A 41 -5.55 0.38 -8.46
CA PRO A 41 -4.88 1.03 -9.59
C PRO A 41 -4.45 2.46 -9.27
N ILE A 42 -3.29 2.87 -9.77
CA ILE A 42 -2.76 4.20 -9.52
C ILE A 42 -2.58 4.99 -10.82
N ARG A 43 -2.42 4.30 -11.95
CA ARG A 43 -2.14 4.94 -13.24
C ARG A 43 -3.38 5.40 -13.97
N LEU A 44 -4.50 4.70 -13.78
CA LEU A 44 -5.76 5.04 -14.43
C LEU A 44 -6.51 6.09 -13.61
N GLU A 45 -7.26 6.93 -14.30
CA GLU A 45 -8.05 7.99 -13.66
C GLU A 45 -9.10 7.41 -12.70
N GLU A 46 -9.76 6.32 -13.11
CA GLU A 46 -10.74 5.62 -12.28
C GLU A 46 -10.10 5.12 -10.98
N GLY A 47 -8.89 4.58 -11.07
CA GLY A 47 -8.16 4.11 -9.89
C GLY A 47 -7.82 5.24 -8.94
N ARG A 48 -7.48 6.41 -9.46
CA ARG A 48 -7.22 7.59 -8.64
C ARG A 48 -8.48 8.06 -7.91
N LYS A 49 -9.64 7.98 -8.57
CA LYS A 49 -10.90 8.32 -7.95
C LYS A 49 -11.26 7.36 -6.82
N ILE A 50 -11.00 6.07 -7.01
CA ILE A 50 -11.19 5.07 -5.96
C ILE A 50 -10.32 5.41 -4.74
N ARG A 51 -9.08 5.81 -4.97
CA ARG A 51 -8.18 6.19 -3.86
C ARG A 51 -8.69 7.38 -3.06
N GLN A 52 -9.39 8.29 -3.69
CA GLN A 52 -9.97 9.45 -3.00
C GLN A 52 -11.05 9.08 -2.00
N ALA A 53 -11.62 7.89 -2.10
CA ALA A 53 -12.60 7.39 -1.14
C ALA A 53 -11.97 6.94 0.18
N PHE A 54 -10.66 6.72 0.20
CA PHE A 54 -9.93 6.31 1.40
C PHE A 54 -9.50 7.57 2.16
N VAL A 55 -10.17 7.82 3.26
CA VAL A 55 -10.02 9.06 4.02
C VAL A 55 -9.71 8.73 5.49
N PRO A 56 -9.15 9.70 6.25
CA PRO A 56 -8.95 9.49 7.68
C PRO A 56 -10.26 9.23 8.42
N SER A 57 -10.17 8.55 9.56
CA SER A 57 -11.34 8.14 10.34
C SER A 57 -12.11 9.30 10.94
N GLU A 58 -11.46 10.40 11.25
CA GLU A 58 -12.06 11.51 11.98
C GLU A 58 -11.76 12.83 11.29
N GLU A 59 -12.68 13.78 11.47
CA GLU A 59 -12.52 15.12 10.96
C GLU A 59 -11.28 15.78 11.57
N GLY A 60 -10.54 16.51 10.74
CA GLY A 60 -9.30 17.15 11.16
C GLY A 60 -8.07 16.26 11.11
N TRP A 61 -8.24 14.97 10.98
CA TRP A 61 -7.11 14.05 10.80
C TRP A 61 -6.64 14.08 9.34
N ILE A 62 -5.38 13.80 9.16
CA ILE A 62 -4.77 13.75 7.83
C ILE A 62 -4.14 12.39 7.58
N MET A 63 -4.08 12.01 6.31
CA MET A 63 -3.33 10.82 5.90
C MET A 63 -1.85 11.21 5.82
N TYR A 64 -1.03 10.51 6.60
CA TYR A 64 0.42 10.67 6.53
C TYR A 64 1.01 9.42 5.92
N ALA A 65 1.71 9.60 4.80
CA ALA A 65 2.37 8.50 4.11
C ALA A 65 3.85 8.83 3.95
N ALA A 66 4.70 7.97 4.48
CA ALA A 66 6.14 8.10 4.36
C ALA A 66 6.71 6.81 3.79
N ASP A 67 7.48 6.91 2.74
CA ASP A 67 8.08 5.76 2.08
C ASP A 67 9.51 6.08 1.68
N TYR A 68 10.40 5.11 1.89
CA TYR A 68 11.77 5.27 1.46
C TYR A 68 11.87 5.26 -0.05
N SER A 69 12.64 6.19 -0.62
CA SER A 69 12.87 6.22 -2.06
C SER A 69 13.84 5.11 -2.47
N GLN A 70 13.34 4.13 -3.23
CA GLN A 70 14.15 3.04 -3.79
C GLN A 70 14.99 2.32 -2.72
N ILE A 71 14.38 1.98 -1.60
CA ILE A 71 15.13 1.41 -0.47
C ILE A 71 15.84 0.10 -0.82
N GLU A 72 15.20 -0.75 -1.63
CA GLU A 72 15.79 -2.03 -2.00
C GLU A 72 17.08 -1.85 -2.81
N LEU A 73 17.10 -0.90 -3.74
CA LEU A 73 18.31 -0.59 -4.51
C LEU A 73 19.40 0.03 -3.64
N ARG A 74 19.01 0.83 -2.66
CA ARG A 74 19.96 1.43 -1.71
C ARG A 74 20.61 0.39 -0.82
N VAL A 75 19.80 -0.56 -0.33
CA VAL A 75 20.33 -1.68 0.47
C VAL A 75 21.25 -2.55 -0.37
N LEU A 76 20.85 -2.85 -1.61
CA LEU A 76 21.68 -3.63 -2.52
C LEU A 76 23.01 -2.92 -2.79
N ALA A 77 23.00 -1.63 -3.02
CA ALA A 77 24.22 -0.85 -3.25
C ALA A 77 25.18 -0.94 -2.07
N HIS A 78 24.65 -0.89 -0.87
CA HIS A 78 25.43 -1.00 0.36
C HIS A 78 26.04 -2.39 0.54
N ILE A 79 25.23 -3.44 0.41
CA ILE A 79 25.68 -4.80 0.61
C ILE A 79 26.68 -5.23 -0.46
N ALA A 80 26.42 -4.89 -1.73
CA ALA A 80 27.30 -5.22 -2.84
C ALA A 80 28.54 -4.32 -2.92
N ASN A 81 28.53 -3.20 -2.22
CA ASN A 81 29.58 -2.19 -2.26
C ASN A 81 29.88 -1.75 -3.71
N ASP A 82 28.82 -1.57 -4.50
CA ASP A 82 28.92 -1.18 -5.91
C ASP A 82 28.95 0.33 -6.03
N LYS A 83 30.07 0.86 -6.53
CA LYS A 83 30.26 2.31 -6.66
C LYS A 83 29.24 2.96 -7.60
N GLY A 84 28.90 2.27 -8.68
CA GLY A 84 27.92 2.80 -9.64
C GLY A 84 26.54 2.96 -9.02
N LEU A 85 26.10 2.00 -8.23
CA LEU A 85 24.82 2.07 -7.52
C LEU A 85 24.83 3.11 -6.41
N VAL A 86 25.93 3.21 -5.67
CA VAL A 86 26.05 4.18 -4.58
C VAL A 86 26.00 5.61 -5.13
N GLU A 87 26.65 5.87 -6.26
CA GLU A 87 26.67 7.20 -6.88
C GLU A 87 25.36 7.56 -7.59
N ALA A 88 24.61 6.55 -8.02
CA ALA A 88 23.31 6.78 -8.63
C ALA A 88 22.25 7.02 -7.56
#